data_cc57b9fa0eab1d714c5df8c366642cf6
#
_entry.id   cc57b9fa0eab1d714c5df8c366642cf6
#
_cell.length_a   1.000
_cell.length_b   1.000
_cell.length_c   1.000
_cell.angle_alpha   90.00
_cell.angle_beta   90.00
_cell.angle_gamma   90.00
#
_symmetry.space_group_name_H-M   'P 1'
#
loop_
_entity.id
_entity.type
_entity.pdbx_description
1 polymer ?
#
loop_
_entity_poly.entity_id
_entity_poly.type
_entity_poly.pdbx_seq_one_letter_code
_entity_poly.pdbx_strand_id
1 'polypeptide(L)'
;MRADALPRAVLEQLRELDCVLPGQTVCCALSGGADSVCLLRCLLELRQRLGITVTAVHVNHHLRGAESDRDAQFCRRLCAALGVRLTVLDVNAAARAAVEQCSEELAARMCRYEAFAQVQADWIATAHTASDNLETLVHRMVRGASLHGLTAIPPRNGRFLRPLLRITREQVETYLAALEQTYVTDSTNLTDDYTRNRIRHHIIPAMQALNPAAERT
;
A
#
# COMPACT_ATOMS: atom_id res chain seq x y z
N MET A 1 -15.46 -14.05 -6.24
CA MET A 1 -14.66 -13.60 -7.41
C MET A 1 -13.72 -14.75 -7.79
N ARG A 2 -13.49 -15.04 -9.08
CA ARG A 2 -12.48 -16.06 -9.46
C ARG A 2 -11.10 -15.56 -9.01
N ALA A 3 -10.22 -16.45 -8.52
CA ALA A 3 -8.88 -16.10 -8.02
C ALA A 3 -8.07 -15.27 -9.04
N ASP A 4 -8.27 -15.48 -10.33
CA ASP A 4 -7.55 -14.80 -11.42
C ASP A 4 -8.05 -13.38 -11.72
N ALA A 5 -9.18 -12.93 -11.15
CA ALA A 5 -9.79 -11.66 -11.52
C ALA A 5 -8.99 -10.45 -10.98
N LEU A 6 -8.42 -10.57 -9.78
CA LEU A 6 -7.68 -9.46 -9.17
C LEU A 6 -6.31 -9.24 -9.85
N PRO A 7 -5.45 -10.27 -10.08
CA PRO A 7 -4.23 -10.10 -10.86
C PRO A 7 -4.48 -9.54 -12.27
N ARG A 8 -5.59 -9.93 -12.91
CA ARG A 8 -5.97 -9.39 -14.22
C ARG A 8 -6.27 -7.89 -14.15
N ALA A 9 -7.02 -7.42 -13.16
CA ALA A 9 -7.30 -6.00 -12.98
C ALA A 9 -6.00 -5.20 -12.70
N VAL A 10 -5.08 -5.76 -11.89
CA VAL A 10 -3.75 -5.20 -11.66
C VAL A 10 -2.95 -5.10 -12.98
N LEU A 11 -2.99 -6.13 -13.81
CA LEU A 11 -2.32 -6.12 -15.11
C LEU A 11 -2.89 -5.04 -16.04
N GLU A 12 -4.21 -4.91 -16.09
CA GLU A 12 -4.88 -3.88 -16.90
C GLU A 12 -4.44 -2.48 -16.46
N GLN A 13 -4.41 -2.23 -15.15
CA GLN A 13 -3.95 -0.95 -14.60
C GLN A 13 -2.47 -0.67 -14.90
N LEU A 14 -1.58 -1.67 -14.79
CA LEU A 14 -0.17 -1.51 -15.15
C LEU A 14 0.02 -1.24 -16.66
N ARG A 15 -0.80 -1.85 -17.52
CA ARG A 15 -0.78 -1.60 -18.97
C ARG A 15 -1.27 -0.20 -19.33
N GLU A 16 -2.32 0.29 -18.69
CA GLU A 16 -2.81 1.66 -18.89
C GLU A 16 -1.76 2.71 -18.51
N LEU A 17 -0.89 2.41 -17.53
CA LEU A 17 0.22 3.30 -17.18
C LEU A 17 1.33 3.35 -18.23
N ASP A 18 1.40 2.34 -19.08
CA ASP A 18 2.34 2.19 -20.21
C ASP A 18 3.79 2.60 -19.86
N CYS A 19 4.26 2.19 -18.68
CA CYS A 19 5.57 2.59 -18.19
C CYS A 19 6.43 1.42 -17.70
N VAL A 20 5.83 0.25 -17.46
CA VAL A 20 6.54 -0.94 -16.98
C VAL A 20 6.94 -1.79 -18.18
N LEU A 21 8.24 -1.86 -18.44
CA LEU A 21 8.81 -2.57 -19.60
C LEU A 21 9.48 -3.89 -19.21
N PRO A 22 9.55 -4.86 -20.11
CA PRO A 22 10.32 -6.08 -19.88
C PRO A 22 11.79 -5.79 -19.53
N GLY A 23 12.36 -6.60 -18.64
CA GLY A 23 13.72 -6.44 -18.12
C GLY A 23 13.83 -5.53 -16.92
N GLN A 24 12.81 -4.74 -16.60
CA GLN A 24 12.81 -3.84 -15.46
C GLN A 24 12.57 -4.55 -14.13
N THR A 25 13.00 -3.88 -13.05
CA THR A 25 12.76 -4.31 -11.66
C THR A 25 11.64 -3.48 -11.04
N VAL A 26 10.60 -4.16 -10.56
CA VAL A 26 9.52 -3.58 -9.77
C VAL A 26 9.68 -4.01 -8.31
N CYS A 27 9.91 -3.05 -7.42
CA CYS A 27 10.04 -3.30 -5.99
C CYS A 27 8.69 -3.06 -5.29
N CYS A 28 8.17 -4.09 -4.63
CA CYS A 28 6.96 -3.99 -3.81
C CYS A 28 7.29 -3.37 -2.44
N ALA A 29 6.66 -2.26 -2.09
CA ALA A 29 6.69 -1.72 -0.74
C ALA A 29 5.82 -2.59 0.18
N LEU A 30 6.46 -3.47 0.96
CA LEU A 30 5.83 -4.52 1.75
C LEU A 30 5.78 -4.13 3.22
N SER A 31 4.60 -3.78 3.74
CA SER A 31 4.39 -3.52 5.17
C SER A 31 4.08 -4.78 5.98
N GLY A 32 3.64 -5.86 5.32
CA GLY A 32 3.12 -7.07 5.95
C GLY A 32 1.60 -7.09 6.05
N GLY A 33 0.93 -5.94 5.93
CA GLY A 33 -0.53 -5.84 5.91
C GLY A 33 -1.15 -6.38 4.61
N ALA A 34 -2.45 -6.69 4.65
CA ALA A 34 -3.17 -7.38 3.57
C ALA A 34 -2.94 -6.74 2.20
N ASP A 35 -3.05 -5.41 2.06
CA ASP A 35 -2.94 -4.75 0.77
C ASP A 35 -1.54 -4.93 0.15
N SER A 36 -0.49 -4.80 0.97
CA SER A 36 0.89 -4.96 0.52
C SER A 36 1.24 -6.42 0.19
N VAL A 37 0.70 -7.37 0.95
CA VAL A 37 0.85 -8.81 0.67
C VAL A 37 0.10 -9.18 -0.62
N CYS A 38 -1.12 -8.66 -0.81
CA CYS A 38 -1.89 -8.83 -2.03
C CYS A 38 -1.14 -8.28 -3.25
N LEU A 39 -0.58 -7.08 -3.16
CA LEU A 39 0.21 -6.48 -4.23
C LEU A 39 1.41 -7.36 -4.60
N LEU A 40 2.16 -7.83 -3.60
CA LEU A 40 3.31 -8.72 -3.82
C LEU A 40 2.88 -10.00 -4.55
N ARG A 41 1.80 -10.65 -4.11
CA ARG A 41 1.27 -11.87 -4.74
C ARG A 41 0.88 -11.64 -6.19
N CYS A 42 0.18 -10.54 -6.49
CA CYS A 42 -0.19 -10.17 -7.86
C CYS A 42 1.03 -9.92 -8.75
N LEU A 43 2.02 -9.17 -8.27
CA LEU A 43 3.23 -8.89 -9.04
C LEU A 43 4.01 -10.19 -9.35
N LEU A 44 4.08 -11.12 -8.40
CA LEU A 44 4.72 -12.41 -8.60
C LEU A 44 4.00 -13.29 -9.63
N GLU A 45 2.68 -13.30 -9.62
CA GLU A 45 1.87 -14.01 -10.62
C GLU A 45 2.07 -13.41 -12.03
N LEU A 46 2.18 -12.08 -12.11
CA LEU A 46 2.30 -11.35 -13.35
C LEU A 46 3.74 -11.25 -13.89
N ARG A 47 4.76 -11.58 -13.09
CA ARG A 47 6.17 -11.30 -13.39
C ARG A 47 6.63 -11.86 -14.72
N GLN A 48 6.25 -13.09 -15.05
CA GLN A 48 6.62 -13.73 -16.33
C GLN A 48 5.91 -13.07 -17.50
N ARG A 49 4.63 -12.77 -17.36
CA ARG A 49 3.80 -12.13 -18.38
C ARG A 49 4.25 -10.70 -18.70
N LEU A 50 4.76 -9.99 -17.69
CA LEU A 50 5.31 -8.62 -17.83
C LEU A 50 6.80 -8.62 -18.18
N GLY A 51 7.49 -9.76 -18.06
CA GLY A 51 8.94 -9.85 -18.24
C GLY A 51 9.76 -9.09 -17.20
N ILE A 52 9.23 -8.93 -15.96
CA ILE A 52 9.85 -8.11 -14.90
C ILE A 52 10.51 -8.95 -13.83
N THR A 53 11.48 -8.33 -13.15
CA THR A 53 11.99 -8.83 -11.86
C THR A 53 11.21 -8.20 -10.71
N VAL A 54 10.74 -9.02 -9.76
CA VAL A 54 10.03 -8.54 -8.57
C VAL A 54 10.94 -8.65 -7.36
N THR A 55 11.10 -7.54 -6.65
CA THR A 55 11.77 -7.46 -5.34
C THR A 55 10.83 -6.86 -4.31
N ALA A 56 11.21 -6.85 -3.04
CA ALA A 56 10.43 -6.21 -1.99
C ALA A 56 11.31 -5.33 -1.10
N VAL A 57 10.72 -4.30 -0.51
CA VAL A 57 11.30 -3.46 0.52
C VAL A 57 10.35 -3.32 1.69
N HIS A 58 10.86 -3.55 2.90
CA HIS A 58 10.16 -3.27 4.15
C HIS A 58 10.87 -2.12 4.87
N VAL A 59 10.11 -1.10 5.29
CA VAL A 59 10.64 0.01 6.11
C VAL A 59 10.14 -0.18 7.53
N ASN A 60 11.05 -0.50 8.44
CA ASN A 60 10.77 -0.63 9.87
C ASN A 60 10.94 0.74 10.54
N HIS A 61 9.85 1.32 11.02
CA HIS A 61 9.83 2.65 11.64
C HIS A 61 10.12 2.63 13.15
N HIS A 62 10.18 1.44 13.78
CA HIS A 62 10.34 1.22 15.22
C HIS A 62 9.36 1.97 16.13
N LEU A 63 8.19 2.41 15.59
CA LEU A 63 7.20 3.18 16.35
C LEU A 63 6.39 2.32 17.33
N ARG A 64 6.30 1.00 17.08
CA ARG A 64 5.49 0.07 17.87
C ARG A 64 6.32 -1.00 18.60
N GLY A 65 7.62 -0.75 18.81
CA GLY A 65 8.51 -1.68 19.50
C GLY A 65 8.44 -3.11 18.93
N ALA A 66 8.11 -4.09 19.78
CA ALA A 66 8.06 -5.51 19.41
C ALA A 66 7.08 -5.83 18.25
N GLU A 67 6.01 -5.07 18.07
CA GLU A 67 5.11 -5.26 16.90
C GLU A 67 5.82 -4.92 15.59
N SER A 68 6.60 -3.84 15.56
CA SER A 68 7.37 -3.47 14.37
C SER A 68 8.38 -4.56 13.98
N ASP A 69 9.04 -5.18 14.97
CA ASP A 69 9.99 -6.26 14.74
C ASP A 69 9.30 -7.56 14.28
N ARG A 70 8.12 -7.87 14.85
CA ARG A 70 7.27 -8.98 14.41
C ARG A 70 6.87 -8.82 12.94
N ASP A 71 6.47 -7.61 12.53
CA ASP A 71 6.05 -7.31 11.17
C ASP A 71 7.23 -7.44 10.18
N ALA A 72 8.40 -6.92 10.54
CA ALA A 72 9.62 -7.10 9.75
C ALA A 72 9.99 -8.59 9.61
N GLN A 73 9.85 -9.37 10.70
CA GLN A 73 10.11 -10.80 10.66
C GLN A 73 9.09 -11.56 9.81
N PHE A 74 7.81 -11.17 9.85
CA PHE A 74 6.79 -11.70 8.96
C PHE A 74 7.17 -11.46 7.50
N CYS A 75 7.55 -10.23 7.13
CA CYS A 75 7.97 -9.90 5.77
C CYS A 75 9.18 -10.73 5.32
N ARG A 76 10.17 -10.97 6.21
CA ARG A 76 11.32 -11.84 5.91
C ARG A 76 10.89 -13.27 5.60
N ARG A 77 10.04 -13.87 6.47
CA ARG A 77 9.54 -15.24 6.27
C ARG A 77 8.71 -15.36 4.98
N LEU A 78 7.82 -14.40 4.73
CA LEU A 78 6.99 -14.39 3.53
C LEU A 78 7.84 -14.33 2.26
N CYS A 79 8.79 -13.39 2.20
CA CYS A 79 9.65 -13.24 1.03
C CYS A 79 10.55 -14.45 0.81
N ALA A 80 11.08 -15.06 1.88
CA ALA A 80 11.87 -16.29 1.79
C ALA A 80 11.03 -17.44 1.21
N ALA A 81 9.80 -17.62 1.70
CA ALA A 81 8.88 -18.66 1.20
C ALA A 81 8.48 -18.45 -0.27
N LEU A 82 8.38 -17.19 -0.73
CA LEU A 82 8.03 -16.84 -2.10
C LEU A 82 9.21 -16.70 -3.05
N GLY A 83 10.45 -16.88 -2.56
CA GLY A 83 11.67 -16.72 -3.36
C GLY A 83 11.90 -15.27 -3.83
N VAL A 84 11.52 -14.27 -3.01
CA VAL A 84 11.65 -12.84 -3.30
C VAL A 84 12.79 -12.23 -2.52
N ARG A 85 13.65 -11.45 -3.18
CA ARG A 85 14.67 -10.67 -2.51
C ARG A 85 14.03 -9.52 -1.73
N LEU A 86 14.20 -9.49 -0.41
CA LEU A 86 13.72 -8.44 0.48
C LEU A 86 14.89 -7.57 0.95
N THR A 87 14.71 -6.26 0.88
CA THR A 87 15.54 -5.27 1.57
C THR A 87 14.75 -4.75 2.78
N VAL A 88 15.34 -4.82 3.97
CA VAL A 88 14.75 -4.22 5.18
C VAL A 88 15.55 -2.97 5.52
N LEU A 89 14.86 -1.85 5.66
CA LEU A 89 15.45 -0.55 5.98
C LEU A 89 14.90 -0.09 7.33
N ASP A 90 15.78 0.06 8.29
CA ASP A 90 15.44 0.55 9.61
C ASP A 90 15.53 2.09 9.64
N VAL A 91 14.49 2.76 10.13
CA VAL A 91 14.42 4.22 10.23
C VAL A 91 13.89 4.62 11.61
N ASN A 92 14.37 5.75 12.13
CA ASN A 92 13.92 6.27 13.43
C ASN A 92 12.94 7.43 13.21
N ALA A 93 11.65 7.09 13.05
CA ALA A 93 10.60 8.09 12.82
C ALA A 93 10.35 8.98 14.05
N ALA A 94 10.49 8.46 15.27
CA ALA A 94 10.33 9.25 16.49
C ALA A 94 11.42 10.32 16.61
N ALA A 95 12.70 9.97 16.37
CA ALA A 95 13.78 10.96 16.39
C ALA A 95 13.57 12.02 15.28
N ARG A 96 13.10 11.62 14.10
CA ARG A 96 12.80 12.55 13.01
C ARG A 96 11.66 13.50 13.37
N ALA A 97 10.59 13.01 14.02
CA ALA A 97 9.48 13.84 14.48
C ALA A 97 9.94 14.91 15.46
N ALA A 98 10.82 14.56 16.38
CA ALA A 98 11.37 15.49 17.36
C ALA A 98 12.23 16.58 16.68
N VAL A 99 13.07 16.23 15.72
CA VAL A 99 13.94 17.18 14.98
C VAL A 99 13.11 18.12 14.11
N GLU A 100 12.14 17.60 13.38
CA GLU A 100 11.32 18.38 12.42
C GLU A 100 10.11 19.06 13.10
N GLN A 101 9.90 18.85 14.40
CA GLN A 101 8.74 19.38 15.15
C GLN A 101 7.41 19.07 14.46
N CYS A 102 7.25 17.85 13.97
CA CYS A 102 6.07 17.39 13.25
C CYS A 102 5.46 16.13 13.88
N SER A 103 4.29 15.71 13.39
CA SER A 103 3.67 14.47 13.87
C SER A 103 4.50 13.23 13.49
N GLU A 104 4.43 12.17 14.32
CA GLU A 104 5.09 10.89 14.03
C GLU A 104 4.64 10.29 12.70
N GLU A 105 3.37 10.47 12.32
CA GLU A 105 2.84 10.03 11.03
C GLU A 105 3.54 10.73 9.86
N LEU A 106 3.71 12.07 9.96
CA LEU A 106 4.42 12.83 8.93
C LEU A 106 5.89 12.44 8.87
N ALA A 107 6.56 12.32 10.01
CA ALA A 107 7.95 11.89 10.10
C ALA A 107 8.14 10.48 9.51
N ALA A 108 7.27 9.53 9.86
CA ALA A 108 7.28 8.17 9.31
C ALA A 108 7.10 8.18 7.79
N ARG A 109 6.22 9.04 7.29
CA ARG A 109 6.05 9.23 5.85
C ARG A 109 7.32 9.76 5.18
N MET A 110 7.96 10.78 5.74
CA MET A 110 9.22 11.35 5.23
C MET A 110 10.32 10.29 5.19
N CYS A 111 10.57 9.62 6.32
CA CYS A 111 11.55 8.53 6.43
C CYS A 111 11.30 7.42 5.41
N ARG A 112 10.04 7.06 5.18
CA ARG A 112 9.66 6.03 4.19
C ARG A 112 10.06 6.44 2.78
N TYR A 113 9.81 7.67 2.35
CA TYR A 113 10.17 8.11 1.01
C TYR A 113 11.68 8.27 0.84
N GLU A 114 12.40 8.72 1.87
CA GLU A 114 13.87 8.76 1.90
C GLU A 114 14.46 7.34 1.81
N ALA A 115 13.90 6.38 2.55
CA ALA A 115 14.28 4.97 2.47
C ALA A 115 14.03 4.41 1.06
N PHE A 116 12.87 4.71 0.47
CA PHE A 116 12.57 4.28 -0.90
C PHE A 116 13.52 4.88 -1.93
N ALA A 117 14.05 6.10 -1.72
CA ALA A 117 15.02 6.69 -2.64
C ALA A 117 16.31 5.86 -2.75
N GLN A 118 16.66 5.09 -1.71
CA GLN A 118 17.85 4.22 -1.69
C GLN A 118 17.63 2.87 -2.38
N VAL A 119 16.39 2.51 -2.72
CA VAL A 119 16.06 1.23 -3.34
C VAL A 119 16.48 1.22 -4.80
N GLN A 120 17.30 0.23 -5.16
CA GLN A 120 17.70 -0.01 -6.55
C GLN A 120 16.61 -0.79 -7.29
N ALA A 121 15.69 -0.09 -7.90
CA ALA A 121 14.64 -0.63 -8.75
C ALA A 121 14.18 0.47 -9.73
N ASP A 122 13.65 0.09 -10.88
CA ASP A 122 13.07 1.05 -11.84
C ASP A 122 11.78 1.65 -11.27
N TRP A 123 10.96 0.80 -10.66
CA TRP A 123 9.67 1.18 -10.10
C TRP A 123 9.52 0.72 -8.65
N ILE A 124 8.80 1.51 -7.85
CA ILE A 124 8.34 1.13 -6.52
C ILE A 124 6.82 1.05 -6.54
N ALA A 125 6.29 -0.14 -6.35
CA ALA A 125 4.85 -0.38 -6.28
C ALA A 125 4.37 -0.27 -4.82
N THR A 126 3.39 0.60 -4.59
CA THR A 126 2.75 0.81 -3.29
C THR A 126 1.30 0.35 -3.33
N ALA A 127 0.81 -0.21 -2.24
CA ALA A 127 -0.46 -0.92 -2.17
C ALA A 127 -1.65 -0.02 -1.78
N HIS A 128 -1.72 1.19 -2.33
CA HIS A 128 -2.91 2.04 -2.15
C HIS A 128 -4.09 1.45 -2.92
N THR A 129 -5.24 1.36 -2.26
CA THR A 129 -6.48 0.76 -2.78
C THR A 129 -7.52 1.82 -3.15
N ALA A 130 -8.67 1.40 -3.69
CA ALA A 130 -9.82 2.24 -3.92
C ALA A 130 -10.35 2.84 -2.60
N SER A 131 -10.33 2.05 -1.53
CA SER A 131 -10.72 2.50 -0.18
C SER A 131 -9.81 3.64 0.31
N ASP A 132 -8.47 3.54 0.14
CA ASP A 132 -7.54 4.62 0.47
C ASP A 132 -7.79 5.88 -0.35
N ASN A 133 -8.19 5.70 -1.61
CA ASN A 133 -8.50 6.80 -2.50
C ASN A 133 -9.73 7.58 -2.01
N LEU A 134 -10.80 6.89 -1.67
CA LEU A 134 -12.00 7.47 -1.08
C LEU A 134 -11.70 8.15 0.26
N GLU A 135 -10.95 7.49 1.16
CA GLU A 135 -10.51 8.09 2.43
C GLU A 135 -9.76 9.41 2.20
N THR A 136 -8.86 9.42 1.22
CA THR A 136 -8.06 10.61 0.91
C THR A 136 -8.95 11.74 0.38
N LEU A 137 -9.91 11.43 -0.47
CA LEU A 137 -10.85 12.41 -1.02
C LEU A 137 -11.71 13.01 0.10
N VAL A 138 -12.32 12.17 0.93
CA VAL A 138 -13.14 12.60 2.09
C VAL A 138 -12.31 13.42 3.06
N HIS A 139 -11.09 12.98 3.38
CA HIS A 139 -10.19 13.72 4.28
C HIS A 139 -9.87 15.12 3.75
N ARG A 140 -9.64 15.26 2.43
CA ARG A 140 -9.41 16.57 1.79
C ARG A 140 -10.65 17.45 1.84
N MET A 141 -11.84 16.89 1.61
CA MET A 141 -13.12 17.61 1.74
C MET A 141 -13.32 18.14 3.15
N VAL A 142 -13.13 17.30 4.16
CA VAL A 142 -13.27 17.70 5.58
C VAL A 142 -12.28 18.81 5.96
N ARG A 143 -11.11 18.86 5.34
CA ARG A 143 -10.10 19.92 5.55
C ARG A 143 -10.36 21.19 4.74
N GLY A 144 -11.43 21.27 3.98
CA GLY A 144 -11.79 22.45 3.20
C GLY A 144 -10.95 22.64 1.93
N ALA A 145 -10.49 21.55 1.32
CA ALA A 145 -9.77 21.65 0.05
C ALA A 145 -10.65 22.26 -1.03
N SER A 146 -10.08 23.15 -1.86
CA SER A 146 -10.72 23.68 -3.06
C SER A 146 -10.93 22.57 -4.10
N LEU A 147 -11.72 22.82 -5.14
CA LEU A 147 -11.96 21.88 -6.23
C LEU A 147 -10.64 21.36 -6.84
N HIS A 148 -9.62 22.22 -6.98
CA HIS A 148 -8.29 21.82 -7.45
C HIS A 148 -7.54 20.93 -6.45
N GLY A 149 -7.85 21.03 -5.15
CA GLY A 149 -7.29 20.19 -4.10
C GLY A 149 -8.01 18.85 -3.92
N LEU A 150 -9.23 18.71 -4.45
CA LEU A 150 -10.02 17.48 -4.41
C LEU A 150 -9.57 16.50 -5.51
N THR A 151 -8.30 16.15 -5.49
CA THR A 151 -7.75 15.19 -6.44
C THR A 151 -7.64 13.81 -5.81
N ALA A 152 -7.90 12.78 -6.59
CA ALA A 152 -7.65 11.39 -6.20
C ALA A 152 -6.15 11.11 -6.02
N ILE A 153 -5.81 9.98 -5.42
CA ILE A 153 -4.42 9.51 -5.38
C ILE A 153 -4.01 9.16 -6.81
N PRO A 154 -2.95 9.80 -7.38
CA PRO A 154 -2.57 9.50 -8.76
C PRO A 154 -2.02 8.07 -8.88
N PRO A 155 -2.35 7.34 -9.95
CA PRO A 155 -1.88 5.96 -10.15
C PRO A 155 -0.36 5.86 -10.34
N ARG A 156 0.27 6.96 -10.78
CA ARG A 156 1.72 7.11 -10.88
C ARG A 156 2.16 8.46 -10.32
N ASN A 157 3.29 8.46 -9.61
CA ASN A 157 3.97 9.68 -9.19
C ASN A 157 5.49 9.47 -9.21
N GLY A 158 6.17 10.06 -10.18
CA GLY A 158 7.58 9.76 -10.44
C GLY A 158 7.79 8.27 -10.70
N ARG A 159 8.63 7.61 -9.89
CA ARG A 159 8.88 6.15 -9.94
C ARG A 159 7.92 5.31 -9.09
N PHE A 160 6.92 5.92 -8.46
CA PHE A 160 5.94 5.20 -7.63
C PHE A 160 4.72 4.81 -8.45
N LEU A 161 4.35 3.53 -8.40
CA LEU A 161 3.17 2.95 -9.02
C LEU A 161 2.16 2.54 -7.94
N ARG A 162 0.87 2.59 -8.26
CA ARG A 162 -0.22 2.19 -7.36
C ARG A 162 -1.19 1.25 -8.07
N PRO A 163 -0.79 -0.01 -8.26
CA PRO A 163 -1.55 -0.93 -9.10
C PRO A 163 -2.86 -1.43 -8.49
N LEU A 164 -3.16 -1.11 -7.21
CA LEU A 164 -4.38 -1.51 -6.52
C LEU A 164 -5.42 -0.39 -6.40
N LEU A 165 -5.23 0.78 -7.03
CA LEU A 165 -6.13 1.93 -6.84
C LEU A 165 -7.58 1.69 -7.28
N ARG A 166 -7.85 0.67 -8.10
CA ARG A 166 -9.21 0.28 -8.52
C ARG A 166 -9.73 -0.96 -7.77
N ILE A 167 -8.95 -1.46 -6.82
CA ILE A 167 -9.27 -2.66 -6.05
C ILE A 167 -9.76 -2.24 -4.66
N THR A 168 -10.90 -2.77 -4.24
CA THR A 168 -11.45 -2.52 -2.90
C THR A 168 -10.78 -3.40 -1.85
N ARG A 169 -10.87 -3.00 -0.60
CA ARG A 169 -10.37 -3.79 0.54
C ARG A 169 -11.00 -5.18 0.59
N GLU A 170 -12.29 -5.30 0.35
CA GLU A 170 -13.01 -6.56 0.29
C GLU A 170 -12.44 -7.51 -0.79
N GLN A 171 -12.10 -6.96 -1.95
CA GLN A 171 -11.47 -7.75 -3.03
C GLN A 171 -10.09 -8.25 -2.64
N VAL A 172 -9.28 -7.43 -1.94
CA VAL A 172 -7.98 -7.82 -1.40
C VAL A 172 -8.12 -9.00 -0.44
N GLU A 173 -9.03 -8.88 0.53
CA GLU A 173 -9.24 -9.92 1.55
C GLU A 173 -9.78 -11.22 0.94
N THR A 174 -10.72 -11.12 0.00
CA THR A 174 -11.24 -12.27 -0.75
C THR A 174 -10.14 -12.99 -1.53
N TYR A 175 -9.25 -12.25 -2.19
CA TYR A 175 -8.14 -12.82 -2.95
C TYR A 175 -7.13 -13.52 -2.04
N LEU A 176 -6.74 -12.90 -0.93
CA LEU A 176 -5.81 -13.51 0.02
C LEU A 176 -6.39 -14.74 0.71
N ALA A 177 -7.69 -14.72 1.04
CA ALA A 177 -8.38 -15.87 1.60
C ALA A 177 -8.40 -17.05 0.60
N ALA A 178 -8.64 -16.79 -0.69
CA ALA A 178 -8.59 -17.83 -1.74
C ALA A 178 -7.20 -18.44 -1.92
N LEU A 179 -6.14 -17.71 -1.57
CA LEU A 179 -4.74 -18.19 -1.58
C LEU A 179 -4.30 -18.79 -0.23
N GLU A 180 -5.16 -18.82 0.77
CA GLU A 180 -4.80 -19.16 2.16
C GLU A 180 -3.60 -18.36 2.67
N GLN A 181 -3.46 -17.13 2.16
CA GLN A 181 -2.33 -16.27 2.45
C GLN A 181 -2.57 -15.44 3.71
N THR A 182 -1.75 -15.66 4.72
CA THR A 182 -1.76 -14.88 5.96
C THR A 182 -1.11 -13.51 5.77
N TYR A 183 -1.51 -12.54 6.60
CA TYR A 183 -0.96 -11.20 6.67
C TYR A 183 -1.01 -10.68 8.11
N VAL A 184 -0.36 -9.56 8.37
CA VAL A 184 -0.36 -8.89 9.68
C VAL A 184 -1.49 -7.88 9.74
N THR A 185 -2.20 -7.86 10.86
CA THR A 185 -3.17 -6.81 11.19
C THR A 185 -2.51 -5.79 12.10
N ASP A 186 -2.51 -4.54 11.68
CA ASP A 186 -1.99 -3.42 12.46
C ASP A 186 -3.00 -3.02 13.55
N SER A 187 -2.59 -3.06 14.81
CA SER A 187 -3.44 -2.70 15.96
C SER A 187 -3.94 -1.26 15.91
N THR A 188 -3.17 -0.35 15.33
CA THR A 188 -3.55 1.08 15.20
C THR A 188 -4.72 1.32 14.24
N ASN A 189 -5.04 0.36 13.37
CA ASN A 189 -6.22 0.45 12.50
C ASN A 189 -7.55 0.28 13.25
N LEU A 190 -7.51 -0.18 14.50
CA LEU A 190 -8.70 -0.46 15.31
C LEU A 190 -9.14 0.73 16.18
N THR A 191 -8.34 1.79 16.25
CA THR A 191 -8.62 2.95 17.10
C THR A 191 -9.04 4.16 16.27
N ASP A 192 -9.80 5.06 16.88
CA ASP A 192 -10.27 6.32 16.28
C ASP A 192 -9.37 7.53 16.58
N ASP A 193 -8.14 7.28 17.02
CA ASP A 193 -7.20 8.33 17.41
C ASP A 193 -6.80 9.23 16.21
N TYR A 194 -6.81 8.67 15.02
CA TYR A 194 -6.47 9.39 13.80
C TYR A 194 -7.71 9.76 13.00
N THR A 195 -7.74 10.98 12.45
CA THR A 195 -8.84 11.46 11.60
C THR A 195 -9.15 10.50 10.45
N ARG A 196 -8.12 9.85 9.89
CA ARG A 196 -8.28 8.89 8.81
C ARG A 196 -9.02 7.63 9.25
N ASN A 197 -8.76 7.13 10.45
CA ASN A 197 -9.49 6.00 11.01
C ASN A 197 -10.96 6.36 11.29
N ARG A 198 -11.24 7.57 11.81
CA ARG A 198 -12.62 8.06 11.98
C ARG A 198 -13.38 8.15 10.68
N ILE A 199 -12.74 8.59 9.60
CA ILE A 199 -13.34 8.59 8.27
C ILE A 199 -13.66 7.16 7.83
N ARG A 200 -12.71 6.24 7.99
CA ARG A 200 -12.86 4.82 7.63
C ARG A 200 -13.98 4.13 8.41
N HIS A 201 -14.08 4.37 9.71
CA HIS A 201 -15.01 3.66 10.58
C HIS A 201 -16.42 4.26 10.60
N HIS A 202 -16.57 5.56 10.35
CA HIS A 202 -17.85 6.25 10.53
C HIS A 202 -18.40 6.89 9.25
N ILE A 203 -17.57 7.51 8.44
CA ILE A 203 -18.04 8.26 7.26
C ILE A 203 -18.19 7.35 6.05
N ILE A 204 -17.18 6.54 5.75
CA ILE A 204 -17.21 5.65 4.58
C ILE A 204 -18.35 4.64 4.66
N PRO A 205 -18.64 3.96 5.79
CA PRO A 205 -19.79 3.07 5.89
C PRO A 205 -21.14 3.78 5.65
N ALA A 206 -21.30 5.03 6.13
CA ALA A 206 -22.49 5.81 5.86
C ALA A 206 -22.63 6.17 4.37
N MET A 207 -21.53 6.49 3.69
CA MET A 207 -21.52 6.72 2.24
C MET A 207 -21.85 5.44 1.46
N GLN A 208 -21.32 4.30 1.86
CA GLN A 208 -21.59 3.00 1.24
C GLN A 208 -23.03 2.54 1.45
N ALA A 209 -23.66 2.90 2.58
CA ALA A 209 -25.09 2.64 2.80
C ALA A 209 -25.97 3.42 1.81
N LEU A 210 -25.54 4.61 1.38
CA LEU A 210 -26.23 5.41 0.37
C LEU A 210 -25.88 4.98 -1.06
N ASN A 211 -24.61 4.66 -1.31
CA ASN A 211 -24.12 4.20 -2.60
C ASN A 211 -23.10 3.06 -2.39
N PRO A 212 -23.48 1.79 -2.55
CA PRO A 212 -22.57 0.65 -2.41
C PRO A 212 -21.37 0.68 -3.36
N ALA A 213 -21.42 1.50 -4.42
CA ALA A 213 -20.31 1.67 -5.37
C ALA A 213 -19.41 2.87 -5.05
N ALA A 214 -19.57 3.55 -3.91
CA ALA A 214 -18.85 4.78 -3.57
C ALA A 214 -17.31 4.67 -3.68
N GLU A 215 -16.74 3.49 -3.44
CA GLU A 215 -15.29 3.23 -3.60
C GLU A 215 -14.85 3.05 -5.06
N ARG A 216 -15.78 2.83 -5.99
CA ARG A 216 -15.50 2.53 -7.40
C ARG A 216 -15.74 3.72 -8.33
N THR A 217 -16.27 4.80 -7.77
CA THR A 217 -16.59 6.03 -8.48
C THR A 217 -15.44 7.02 -8.39
#